data_3111904abb661e87c0f4a5fd56d6045e
#
_entry.id   3111904abb661e87c0f4a5fd56d6045e
#
_cell.length_a   1.000
_cell.length_b   1.000
_cell.length_c   1.000
_cell.angle_alpha   90.00
_cell.angle_beta   90.00
_cell.angle_gamma   90.00
#
_symmetry.space_group_name_H-M   'P 1'
#
loop_
_entity.id
_entity.type
_entity.pdbx_description
1 polymer ?
#
loop_
_entity_poly.entity_id
_entity_poly.type
_entity_poly.pdbx_seq_one_letter_code
_entity_poly.pdbx_strand_id
1 'polypeptide(L)'
;MISASQLADLYVSRIMSLHGIPLEISSDRGSIFTSKFWDSFQEAMGTHLNFSTAYHPQSQGQVERVNQVLEDMLRACVISFGKKWEESLPFAEFSYNNSYQASLKMAPFEVLYGRKCRTPLNWSETRERTLIGPDIIQHAEDQVRVIREHLKAAQSRQKSNYDRKHKEMVYQRCE
;
A
#
# COMPACT_ATOMS: atom_id res chain seq x y z
N MET A 1 -9.16 -4.92 19.80
CA MET A 1 -9.30 -5.80 18.61
C MET A 1 -10.51 -5.29 17.85
N ILE A 2 -10.42 -5.07 16.55
CA ILE A 2 -11.54 -4.60 15.73
C ILE A 2 -12.59 -5.70 15.59
N SER A 3 -13.88 -5.37 15.62
CA SER A 3 -14.97 -6.32 15.36
C SER A 3 -15.24 -6.47 13.86
N ALA A 4 -15.92 -7.55 13.45
CA ALA A 4 -16.26 -7.76 12.04
C ALA A 4 -17.18 -6.66 11.49
N SER A 5 -18.10 -6.10 12.31
CA SER A 5 -18.94 -4.98 11.91
C SER A 5 -18.14 -3.68 11.72
N GLN A 6 -17.20 -3.37 12.62
CA GLN A 6 -16.30 -2.23 12.47
C GLN A 6 -15.42 -2.35 11.23
N LEU A 7 -14.97 -3.57 10.90
CA LEU A 7 -14.23 -3.81 9.67
C LEU A 7 -15.11 -3.56 8.44
N ALA A 8 -16.38 -3.99 8.46
CA ALA A 8 -17.31 -3.74 7.37
C ALA A 8 -17.57 -2.24 7.16
N ASP A 9 -17.73 -1.46 8.24
CA ASP A 9 -17.87 0.00 8.16
C ASP A 9 -16.65 0.67 7.53
N LEU A 10 -15.45 0.24 7.94
CA LEU A 10 -14.20 0.71 7.34
C LEU A 10 -14.10 0.31 5.86
N TYR A 11 -14.46 -0.91 5.53
CA TYR A 11 -14.45 -1.42 4.16
C TYR A 11 -15.39 -0.62 3.25
N VAL A 12 -16.63 -0.36 3.70
CA VAL A 12 -17.60 0.46 2.96
C VAL A 12 -17.06 1.88 2.77
N SER A 13 -16.57 2.52 3.84
CA SER A 13 -16.14 3.92 3.79
C SER A 13 -14.80 4.14 3.07
N ARG A 14 -13.90 3.16 3.05
CA ARG A 14 -12.53 3.33 2.53
C ARG A 14 -12.29 2.60 1.22
N ILE A 15 -12.98 1.51 0.97
CA ILE A 15 -12.78 0.70 -0.24
C ILE A 15 -13.95 0.90 -1.20
N MET A 16 -15.16 0.53 -0.77
CA MET A 16 -16.32 0.57 -1.67
C MET A 16 -16.65 1.98 -2.16
N SER A 17 -16.65 2.97 -1.27
CA SER A 17 -16.99 4.36 -1.64
C SER A 17 -15.97 4.99 -2.59
N LEU A 18 -14.72 4.55 -2.57
CA LEU A 18 -13.63 5.12 -3.38
C LEU A 18 -13.33 4.33 -4.65
N HIS A 19 -13.45 3.01 -4.60
CA HIS A 19 -12.96 2.11 -5.65
C HIS A 19 -14.04 1.17 -6.21
N GLY A 20 -15.24 1.18 -5.62
CA GLY A 20 -16.30 0.24 -5.98
C GLY A 20 -16.15 -1.12 -5.28
N ILE A 21 -17.02 -2.06 -5.66
CA ILE A 21 -17.03 -3.41 -5.08
C ILE A 21 -16.08 -4.30 -5.87
N PRO A 22 -15.06 -4.92 -5.21
CA PRO A 22 -14.17 -5.85 -5.87
C PRO A 22 -14.88 -7.15 -6.22
N LEU A 23 -14.47 -7.78 -7.31
CA LEU A 23 -14.98 -9.10 -7.71
C LEU A 23 -14.49 -10.20 -6.76
N GLU A 24 -13.28 -10.03 -6.23
CA GLU A 24 -12.59 -11.05 -5.44
C GLU A 24 -11.78 -10.41 -4.33
N ILE A 25 -11.79 -11.03 -3.15
CA ILE A 25 -10.93 -10.68 -2.01
C ILE A 25 -10.14 -11.90 -1.59
N SER A 26 -8.83 -11.77 -1.58
CA SER A 26 -7.94 -12.79 -1.01
C SER A 26 -7.50 -12.37 0.39
N SER A 27 -7.69 -13.26 1.37
CA SER A 27 -7.29 -13.01 2.76
C SER A 27 -6.67 -14.25 3.41
N ASP A 28 -6.07 -14.05 4.57
CA ASP A 28 -5.74 -15.16 5.46
C ASP A 28 -7.01 -15.74 6.11
N ARG A 29 -6.81 -16.81 6.88
CA ARG A 29 -7.89 -17.45 7.66
C ARG A 29 -8.06 -16.81 9.04
N GLY A 30 -7.84 -15.53 9.17
CA GLY A 30 -8.09 -14.80 10.41
C GLY A 30 -9.56 -14.92 10.84
N SER A 31 -9.82 -14.98 12.14
CA SER A 31 -11.16 -15.21 12.68
C SER A 31 -12.22 -14.17 12.27
N ILE A 32 -11.79 -12.96 11.93
CA ILE A 32 -12.67 -11.91 11.43
C ILE A 32 -13.12 -12.20 10.01
N PHE A 33 -12.17 -12.59 9.13
CA PHE A 33 -12.44 -12.87 7.72
C PHE A 33 -13.18 -14.19 7.50
N THR A 34 -13.06 -15.14 8.42
CA THR A 34 -13.81 -16.43 8.40
C THR A 34 -15.11 -16.36 9.18
N SER A 35 -15.51 -15.19 9.67
CA SER A 35 -16.77 -15.02 10.40
C SER A 35 -17.97 -15.12 9.46
N LYS A 36 -19.06 -15.73 9.94
CA LYS A 36 -20.32 -15.80 9.19
C LYS A 36 -20.85 -14.42 8.76
N PHE A 37 -20.62 -13.42 9.60
CA PHE A 37 -21.02 -12.04 9.28
C PHE A 37 -20.24 -11.53 8.06
N TRP A 38 -18.93 -11.71 8.02
CA TRP A 38 -18.09 -11.25 6.91
C TRP A 38 -18.42 -11.99 5.61
N ASP A 39 -18.63 -13.30 5.70
CA ASP A 39 -19.01 -14.15 4.57
C ASP A 39 -20.33 -13.70 3.96
N SER A 40 -21.42 -13.60 4.77
CA SER A 40 -22.71 -13.12 4.31
C SER A 40 -22.68 -11.68 3.79
N PHE A 41 -21.85 -10.82 4.38
CA PHE A 41 -21.69 -9.45 3.92
C PHE A 41 -21.06 -9.40 2.51
N GLN A 42 -20.01 -10.17 2.26
CA GLN A 42 -19.35 -10.21 0.96
C GLN A 42 -20.22 -10.93 -0.10
N GLU A 43 -20.91 -11.99 0.29
CA GLU A 43 -21.88 -12.68 -0.57
C GLU A 43 -23.00 -11.72 -1.05
N ALA A 44 -23.56 -10.91 -0.14
CA ALA A 44 -24.56 -9.90 -0.48
C ALA A 44 -24.04 -8.83 -1.44
N MET A 45 -22.73 -8.58 -1.44
CA MET A 45 -22.04 -7.66 -2.36
C MET A 45 -21.66 -8.31 -3.70
N GLY A 46 -21.80 -9.62 -3.82
CA GLY A 46 -21.36 -10.38 -5.00
C GLY A 46 -19.83 -10.54 -5.09
N THR A 47 -19.13 -10.40 -3.97
CA THR A 47 -17.67 -10.53 -3.88
C THR A 47 -17.29 -11.97 -3.55
N HIS A 48 -16.33 -12.53 -4.26
CA HIS A 48 -15.80 -13.87 -4.02
C HIS A 48 -14.70 -13.83 -2.97
N LEU A 49 -14.79 -14.67 -1.93
CA LEU A 49 -13.75 -14.78 -0.90
C LEU A 49 -12.83 -15.95 -1.20
N ASN A 50 -11.53 -15.64 -1.35
CA ASN A 50 -10.46 -16.62 -1.50
C ASN A 50 -9.58 -16.64 -0.27
N PHE A 51 -9.57 -17.78 0.43
CA PHE A 51 -8.72 -17.95 1.59
C PHE A 51 -7.40 -18.62 1.21
N SER A 52 -6.29 -17.99 1.61
CA SER A 52 -4.99 -18.61 1.45
C SER A 52 -4.88 -19.88 2.25
N THR A 53 -4.17 -20.86 1.73
CA THR A 53 -3.86 -22.10 2.42
C THR A 53 -2.49 -22.01 3.08
N ALA A 54 -2.34 -22.63 4.25
CA ALA A 54 -1.09 -22.64 5.02
C ALA A 54 0.13 -23.21 4.25
N TYR A 55 -0.12 -23.96 3.18
CA TYR A 55 0.91 -24.63 2.37
C TYR A 55 1.27 -23.90 1.06
N HIS A 56 0.62 -22.76 0.74
CA HIS A 56 0.92 -21.94 -0.43
C HIS A 56 1.14 -20.48 -0.06
N PRO A 57 2.27 -20.14 0.59
CA PRO A 57 2.58 -18.77 1.00
C PRO A 57 2.77 -17.83 -0.21
N GLN A 58 2.90 -18.37 -1.42
CA GLN A 58 3.07 -17.56 -2.65
C GLN A 58 1.87 -16.65 -2.95
N SER A 59 0.66 -17.06 -2.59
CA SER A 59 -0.56 -16.23 -2.80
C SER A 59 -0.61 -15.00 -1.88
N GLN A 60 0.09 -15.04 -0.74
CA GLN A 60 0.17 -13.92 0.22
C GLN A 60 1.49 -13.14 0.16
N GLY A 61 2.48 -13.62 -0.58
CA GLY A 61 3.80 -12.98 -0.63
C GLY A 61 3.76 -11.52 -1.10
N GLN A 62 2.75 -11.12 -1.87
CA GLN A 62 2.53 -9.71 -2.26
C GLN A 62 2.01 -8.89 -1.07
N VAL A 63 1.04 -9.42 -0.32
CA VAL A 63 0.45 -8.74 0.85
C VAL A 63 1.49 -8.60 1.95
N GLU A 64 2.25 -9.67 2.25
CA GLU A 64 3.35 -9.62 3.23
C GLU A 64 4.40 -8.57 2.85
N ARG A 65 4.76 -8.50 1.57
CA ARG A 65 5.72 -7.49 1.09
C ARG A 65 5.18 -6.07 1.26
N VAL A 66 3.91 -5.83 0.94
CA VAL A 66 3.27 -4.53 1.14
C VAL A 66 3.26 -4.15 2.61
N ASN A 67 2.90 -5.09 3.50
CA ASN A 67 2.90 -4.87 4.94
C ASN A 67 4.31 -4.55 5.47
N GLN A 68 5.33 -5.30 5.06
CA GLN A 68 6.72 -5.02 5.44
C GLN A 68 7.17 -3.62 5.00
N VAL A 69 6.85 -3.22 3.77
CA VAL A 69 7.17 -1.88 3.26
C VAL A 69 6.44 -0.80 4.05
N LEU A 70 5.15 -1.01 4.35
CA LEU A 70 4.35 -0.10 5.14
C LEU A 70 4.89 0.05 6.57
N GLU A 71 5.23 -1.07 7.23
CA GLU A 71 5.84 -1.06 8.56
C GLU A 71 7.17 -0.31 8.58
N ASP A 72 8.03 -0.55 7.59
CA ASP A 72 9.31 0.16 7.46
C ASP A 72 9.11 1.66 7.27
N MET A 73 8.14 2.07 6.46
CA MET A 73 7.81 3.49 6.27
C MET A 73 7.28 4.13 7.54
N LEU A 74 6.34 3.48 8.24
CA LEU A 74 5.77 3.99 9.49
C LEU A 74 6.83 4.07 10.59
N ARG A 75 7.69 3.05 10.70
CA ARG A 75 8.82 3.07 11.65
C ARG A 75 9.76 4.24 11.38
N ALA A 76 10.08 4.49 10.10
CA ALA A 76 10.90 5.62 9.71
C ALA A 76 10.26 6.97 10.09
N CYS A 77 8.94 7.12 9.88
CA CYS A 77 8.21 8.32 10.25
C CYS A 77 8.23 8.56 11.78
N VAL A 78 8.00 7.52 12.57
CA VAL A 78 8.03 7.62 14.04
C VAL A 78 9.41 8.03 14.53
N ILE A 79 10.47 7.43 13.98
CA ILE A 79 11.87 7.76 14.35
C ILE A 79 12.22 9.20 13.94
N SER A 80 11.83 9.62 12.73
CA SER A 80 12.24 10.91 12.18
C SER A 80 11.43 12.10 12.74
N PHE A 81 10.16 11.90 13.05
CA PHE A 81 9.26 12.98 13.44
C PHE A 81 8.76 12.90 14.88
N GLY A 82 9.04 11.81 15.61
CA GLY A 82 8.57 11.62 16.99
C GLY A 82 7.04 11.56 17.14
N LYS A 83 6.30 11.40 16.03
CA LYS A 83 4.83 11.37 15.99
C LYS A 83 4.30 9.96 16.17
N LYS A 84 3.00 9.88 16.51
CA LYS A 84 2.30 8.60 16.48
C LYS A 84 2.21 8.07 15.05
N TRP A 85 2.40 6.77 14.88
CA TRP A 85 2.36 6.13 13.55
C TRP A 85 1.02 6.35 12.82
N GLU A 86 -0.09 6.45 13.58
CA GLU A 86 -1.44 6.70 13.05
C GLU A 86 -1.54 8.01 12.27
N GLU A 87 -0.85 9.06 12.75
CA GLU A 87 -0.82 10.36 12.08
C GLU A 87 -0.01 10.35 10.78
N SER A 88 0.93 9.41 10.66
CA SER A 88 1.77 9.23 9.49
C SER A 88 1.17 8.30 8.43
N LEU A 89 0.12 7.55 8.77
CA LEU A 89 -0.48 6.56 7.89
C LEU A 89 -0.96 7.13 6.55
N PRO A 90 -1.69 8.27 6.49
CA PRO A 90 -2.13 8.84 5.21
C PRO A 90 -0.96 9.24 4.28
N PHE A 91 0.15 9.70 4.86
CA PHE A 91 1.34 10.07 4.08
C PHE A 91 2.10 8.85 3.58
N ALA A 92 2.14 7.77 4.37
CA ALA A 92 2.72 6.50 3.97
C ALA A 92 1.92 5.88 2.82
N GLU A 93 0.60 5.83 2.94
CA GLU A 93 -0.31 5.37 1.89
C GLU A 93 -0.14 6.19 0.61
N PHE A 94 -0.18 7.53 0.70
CA PHE A 94 0.04 8.40 -0.43
C PHE A 94 1.39 8.16 -1.11
N SER A 95 2.45 8.04 -0.33
CA SER A 95 3.81 7.83 -0.85
C SER A 95 3.96 6.47 -1.52
N TYR A 96 3.37 5.41 -0.95
CA TYR A 96 3.36 4.08 -1.54
C TYR A 96 2.61 4.08 -2.88
N ASN A 97 1.39 4.61 -2.89
CA ASN A 97 0.54 4.62 -4.08
C ASN A 97 1.11 5.46 -5.24
N ASN A 98 1.96 6.44 -4.93
CA ASN A 98 2.61 7.30 -5.92
C ASN A 98 4.07 6.96 -6.19
N SER A 99 4.58 5.84 -5.68
CA SER A 99 5.94 5.37 -5.93
C SER A 99 5.97 4.34 -7.04
N TYR A 100 7.01 4.43 -7.89
CA TYR A 100 7.20 3.47 -8.97
C TYR A 100 7.35 2.04 -8.42
N GLN A 101 6.58 1.11 -8.97
CA GLN A 101 6.64 -0.31 -8.67
C GLN A 101 7.22 -1.06 -9.88
N ALA A 102 8.30 -1.81 -9.65
CA ALA A 102 8.98 -2.50 -10.74
C ALA A 102 8.10 -3.58 -11.41
N SER A 103 7.24 -4.23 -10.64
CA SER A 103 6.28 -5.23 -11.15
C SER A 103 5.20 -4.64 -12.04
N LEU A 104 4.77 -3.40 -11.75
CA LEU A 104 3.72 -2.69 -12.50
C LEU A 104 4.32 -1.78 -13.58
N LYS A 105 5.64 -1.52 -13.55
CA LYS A 105 6.36 -0.55 -14.39
C LYS A 105 5.82 0.88 -14.32
N MET A 106 5.02 1.19 -13.31
CA MET A 106 4.45 2.50 -13.02
C MET A 106 4.02 2.59 -11.56
N ALA A 107 3.50 3.74 -11.13
CA ALA A 107 2.95 3.87 -9.77
C ALA A 107 1.56 3.19 -9.68
N PRO A 108 1.16 2.60 -8.54
CA PRO A 108 -0.18 2.04 -8.34
C PRO A 108 -1.30 3.03 -8.68
N PHE A 109 -1.14 4.30 -8.32
CA PHE A 109 -2.08 5.36 -8.68
C PHE A 109 -2.24 5.53 -10.20
N GLU A 110 -1.14 5.45 -10.96
CA GLU A 110 -1.19 5.56 -12.43
C GLU A 110 -1.93 4.37 -13.06
N VAL A 111 -1.74 3.16 -12.51
CA VAL A 111 -2.46 1.96 -12.95
C VAL A 111 -3.96 2.13 -12.76
N LEU A 112 -4.36 2.63 -11.59
CA LEU A 112 -5.78 2.72 -11.22
C LEU A 112 -6.51 3.85 -11.95
N TYR A 113 -5.87 5.02 -12.10
CA TYR A 113 -6.52 6.23 -12.61
C TYR A 113 -6.06 6.69 -13.99
N GLY A 114 -5.10 5.98 -14.62
CA GLY A 114 -4.58 6.28 -15.96
C GLY A 114 -3.80 7.59 -16.06
N ARG A 115 -3.43 8.22 -14.94
CA ARG A 115 -2.68 9.49 -14.90
C ARG A 115 -1.74 9.57 -13.72
N LYS A 116 -0.68 10.36 -13.86
CA LYS A 116 0.22 10.66 -12.74
C LYS A 116 -0.49 11.52 -11.69
N CYS A 117 -0.26 11.17 -10.42
CA CYS A 117 -0.73 12.01 -9.32
C CYS A 117 0.13 13.26 -9.20
N ARG A 118 -0.50 14.40 -8.94
CA ARG A 118 0.22 15.60 -8.49
C ARG A 118 0.72 15.34 -7.06
N THR A 119 2.02 15.39 -6.89
CA THR A 119 2.62 15.18 -5.57
C THR A 119 2.87 16.52 -4.88
N PRO A 120 2.90 16.56 -3.53
CA PRO A 120 3.23 17.78 -2.79
C PRO A 120 4.56 18.41 -3.22
N LEU A 121 5.51 17.61 -3.70
CA LEU A 121 6.81 18.10 -4.21
C LEU A 121 6.67 19.05 -5.42
N ASN A 122 5.56 18.98 -6.15
CA ASN A 122 5.28 19.84 -7.31
C ASN A 122 4.29 20.96 -6.98
N TRP A 123 3.77 21.04 -5.77
CA TRP A 123 2.83 22.10 -5.37
C TRP A 123 3.52 23.45 -5.24
N SER A 124 4.85 23.47 -5.03
CA SER A 124 5.63 24.70 -5.03
C SER A 124 5.60 25.45 -6.37
N GLU A 125 5.34 24.76 -7.47
CA GLU A 125 5.28 25.32 -8.81
C GLU A 125 3.87 25.83 -9.19
N THR A 126 2.84 25.49 -8.42
CA THR A 126 1.46 25.86 -8.68
C THR A 126 0.96 26.94 -7.72
N ARG A 127 0.11 27.86 -8.23
CA ARG A 127 -0.54 28.95 -7.46
C ARG A 127 -1.38 28.48 -6.25
N GLU A 128 -1.42 27.19 -5.97
CA GLU A 128 -2.19 26.57 -4.87
C GLU A 128 -1.59 26.83 -3.46
N ARG A 129 -0.32 27.28 -3.39
CA ARG A 129 0.32 27.71 -2.12
C ARG A 129 -0.47 28.80 -1.39
N THR A 130 -1.14 29.65 -2.13
CA THR A 130 -1.88 30.80 -1.57
C THR A 130 -3.20 30.40 -0.91
N LEU A 131 -3.76 29.22 -1.24
CA LEU A 131 -5.08 28.76 -0.80
C LEU A 131 -5.04 27.88 0.46
N ILE A 132 -3.96 27.14 0.69
CA ILE A 132 -3.90 26.10 1.74
C ILE A 132 -3.00 26.52 2.93
N GLY A 133 -2.21 27.57 2.77
CA GLY A 133 -1.22 28.03 3.74
C GLY A 133 0.17 27.38 3.53
N PRO A 134 1.23 28.19 3.52
CA PRO A 134 2.59 27.73 3.21
C PRO A 134 3.12 26.69 4.18
N ASP A 135 2.76 26.78 5.47
CA ASP A 135 3.30 25.92 6.52
C ASP A 135 2.77 24.49 6.43
N ILE A 136 1.48 24.31 6.09
CA ILE A 136 0.86 22.99 5.94
C ILE A 136 1.45 22.25 4.74
N ILE A 137 1.63 22.98 3.62
CA ILE A 137 2.22 22.41 2.41
C ILE A 137 3.68 22.02 2.67
N GLN A 138 4.47 22.90 3.29
CA GLN A 138 5.87 22.61 3.61
C GLN A 138 6.00 21.39 4.51
N HIS A 139 5.17 21.28 5.54
CA HIS A 139 5.16 20.11 6.41
C HIS A 139 4.81 18.81 5.65
N ALA A 140 3.83 18.85 4.74
CA ALA A 140 3.46 17.70 3.93
C ALA A 140 4.58 17.32 2.94
N GLU A 141 5.22 18.31 2.31
CA GLU A 141 6.38 18.09 1.42
C GLU A 141 7.54 17.42 2.14
N ASP A 142 7.88 17.87 3.35
CA ASP A 142 8.97 17.31 4.13
C ASP A 142 8.67 15.86 4.56
N GLN A 143 7.45 15.58 4.99
CA GLN A 143 7.06 14.22 5.35
C GLN A 143 7.11 13.28 4.14
N VAL A 144 6.54 13.67 3.00
CA VAL A 144 6.55 12.86 1.78
C VAL A 144 7.97 12.64 1.27
N ARG A 145 8.86 13.64 1.37
CA ARG A 145 10.27 13.51 0.98
C ARG A 145 10.99 12.44 1.81
N VAL A 146 10.89 12.53 3.13
CA VAL A 146 11.51 11.55 4.04
C VAL A 146 10.97 10.14 3.80
N ILE A 147 9.66 9.98 3.67
CA ILE A 147 9.03 8.68 3.39
C ILE A 147 9.55 8.10 2.07
N ARG A 148 9.67 8.89 1.02
CA ARG A 148 10.20 8.45 -0.28
C ARG A 148 11.67 8.00 -0.20
N GLU A 149 12.49 8.70 0.55
CA GLU A 149 13.90 8.31 0.76
C GLU A 149 13.99 6.96 1.48
N HIS A 150 13.20 6.76 2.53
CA HIS A 150 13.13 5.49 3.25
C HIS A 150 12.57 4.36 2.39
N LEU A 151 11.55 4.64 1.56
CA LEU A 151 11.01 3.66 0.62
C LEU A 151 12.07 3.21 -0.39
N LYS A 152 12.82 4.15 -0.98
CA LYS A 152 13.93 3.83 -1.89
C LYS A 152 15.01 2.99 -1.19
N ALA A 153 15.36 3.32 0.05
CA ALA A 153 16.34 2.57 0.82
C ALA A 153 15.84 1.14 1.14
N ALA A 154 14.56 0.97 1.47
CA ALA A 154 13.94 -0.33 1.70
C ALA A 154 13.91 -1.17 0.41
N GLN A 155 13.50 -0.58 -0.71
CA GLN A 155 13.50 -1.25 -2.02
C GLN A 155 14.92 -1.68 -2.45
N SER A 156 15.94 -0.83 -2.25
CA SER A 156 17.34 -1.16 -2.53
C SER A 156 17.82 -2.33 -1.67
N ARG A 157 17.50 -2.33 -0.38
CA ARG A 157 17.87 -3.44 0.52
C ARG A 157 17.18 -4.75 0.11
N GLN A 158 15.89 -4.70 -0.23
CA GLN A 158 15.15 -5.87 -0.71
C GLN A 158 15.75 -6.43 -2.00
N LYS A 159 16.07 -5.55 -2.96
CA LYS A 159 16.74 -5.94 -4.21
C LYS A 159 18.09 -6.60 -3.93
N SER A 160 18.94 -5.98 -3.11
CA SER A 160 20.25 -6.54 -2.75
C SER A 160 20.14 -7.91 -2.06
N ASN A 161 19.14 -8.10 -1.19
CA ASN A 161 18.92 -9.39 -0.54
C ASN A 161 18.38 -10.45 -1.50
N TYR A 162 17.53 -10.06 -2.45
CA TYR A 162 17.05 -10.95 -3.50
C TYR A 162 18.20 -11.38 -4.41
N ASP A 163 18.97 -10.44 -4.95
CA ASP A 163 20.08 -10.70 -5.87
C ASP A 163 21.18 -11.59 -5.23
N ARG A 164 21.35 -11.49 -3.90
CA ARG A 164 22.30 -12.34 -3.15
C ARG A 164 21.85 -13.80 -3.05
N LYS A 165 20.53 -14.04 -3.00
CA LYS A 165 19.93 -15.39 -2.81
C LYS A 165 19.54 -16.06 -4.13
N HIS A 166 19.44 -15.32 -5.21
CA HIS A 166 19.01 -15.83 -6.51
C HIS A 166 20.10 -15.59 -7.56
N LYS A 167 20.63 -16.68 -8.12
CA LYS A 167 21.48 -16.61 -9.34
C LYS A 167 20.55 -16.41 -10.53
N GLU A 168 20.94 -15.51 -11.42
CA GLU A 168 20.30 -15.35 -12.72
C GLU A 168 20.50 -16.66 -13.53
N MET A 169 19.40 -17.40 -13.74
CA MET A 169 19.43 -18.62 -14.54
C MET A 169 18.99 -18.25 -15.96
N VAL A 170 19.93 -18.23 -16.88
CA VAL A 170 19.65 -18.07 -18.31
C VAL A 170 19.36 -19.46 -18.86
N TYR A 171 18.12 -19.71 -19.23
CA TYR A 171 17.74 -20.93 -19.95
C TYR A 171 18.00 -20.71 -21.44
N GLN A 172 18.95 -21.47 -22.03
CA GLN A 172 19.07 -21.57 -23.49
C GLN A 172 18.02 -22.57 -23.96
N ARG A 173 17.26 -22.18 -25.00
CA ARG A 173 16.41 -23.12 -25.73
C ARG A 173 17.31 -24.16 -26.35
N CYS A 174 17.12 -25.42 -26.04
CA CYS A 174 17.65 -26.51 -26.87
C CYS A 174 16.87 -26.52 -28.17
N GLU A 175 17.60 -26.35 -29.28
CA GLU A 175 17.08 -26.60 -30.62
C GLU A 175 16.85 -28.09 -30.87
#